data_0faf6458da1fa7118cd1ec627b7dcb34
#
_entry.id   0faf6458da1fa7118cd1ec627b7dcb34
#
_cell.length_a   1.000
_cell.length_b   1.000
_cell.length_c   1.000
_cell.angle_alpha   90.00
_cell.angle_beta   90.00
_cell.angle_gamma   90.00
#
_symmetry.space_group_name_H-M   'P 1'
#
loop_
_entity.id
_entity.type
_entity.pdbx_description
1 polymer ?
#
loop_
_entity_poly.entity_id
_entity_poly.type
_entity_poly.pdbx_seq_one_letter_code
_entity_poly.pdbx_strand_id
1 'polypeptide(L)'
;GFKEVQSVVFCGLFPVDAADFEDLRAAIGKLRLNDASFTYEMESSAALGFGFRCGFLGLLHMEIIQERLEREYNLDLITTAPNVVYRITKNDGTVLMVYTPLDYPDPMDIQLAEEPYAKVNLIAPQEYVGNIMELAQQRRGEFKDMVYLDANRVELHYDMPLNEIIYDFFDALKSRTRGYGSLDYELIGYRPSKLVK
;
A
#
# COMPACT_ATOMS: atom_id res chain seq x y z
N GLY A 1 19.32 8.84 -16.19
CA GLY A 1 17.90 9.07 -16.37
C GLY A 1 17.16 8.99 -15.04
N PHE A 2 16.32 9.96 -14.77
CA PHE A 2 15.47 9.93 -13.59
C PHE A 2 14.48 8.78 -13.74
N LYS A 3 14.47 7.85 -12.79
CA LYS A 3 13.42 6.85 -12.73
C LYS A 3 12.13 7.57 -12.31
N GLU A 4 11.10 7.45 -13.12
CA GLU A 4 9.77 7.89 -12.71
C GLU A 4 9.38 7.09 -11.47
N VAL A 5 9.09 7.81 -10.39
CA VAL A 5 8.63 7.19 -9.16
C VAL A 5 7.14 6.92 -9.32
N GLN A 6 6.77 5.65 -9.43
CA GLN A 6 5.37 5.26 -9.60
C GLN A 6 4.69 5.11 -8.25
N SER A 7 3.45 5.61 -8.16
CA SER A 7 2.59 5.36 -7.02
C SER A 7 2.23 3.88 -6.95
N VAL A 8 2.22 3.32 -5.76
CA VAL A 8 1.98 1.88 -5.54
C VAL A 8 0.84 1.59 -4.58
N VAL A 9 0.49 2.54 -3.73
CA VAL A 9 -0.66 2.44 -2.81
C VAL A 9 -1.69 3.48 -3.22
N PHE A 10 -2.94 3.07 -3.34
CA PHE A 10 -4.03 3.93 -3.79
C PHE A 10 -5.16 3.92 -2.77
N CYS A 11 -5.76 5.08 -2.55
CA CYS A 11 -7.00 5.18 -1.78
C CYS A 11 -7.87 6.29 -2.32
N GLY A 12 -9.18 6.22 -2.02
CA GLY A 12 -10.11 7.30 -2.30
C GLY A 12 -10.14 8.30 -1.15
N LEU A 13 -10.16 9.59 -1.48
CA LEU A 13 -10.33 10.68 -0.52
C LEU A 13 -11.61 11.43 -0.89
N PHE A 14 -12.56 11.47 0.04
CA PHE A 14 -13.87 12.10 -0.17
C PHE A 14 -14.14 13.08 0.96
N PRO A 15 -14.71 14.28 0.68
CA PRO A 15 -15.09 15.16 1.76
C PRO A 15 -16.31 14.61 2.47
N VAL A 16 -16.37 14.78 3.80
CA VAL A 16 -17.55 14.41 4.59
C VAL A 16 -18.76 15.23 4.15
N ASP A 17 -18.54 16.51 3.90
CA ASP A 17 -19.55 17.43 3.38
C ASP A 17 -19.27 17.69 1.90
N ALA A 18 -20.25 17.43 1.03
CA ALA A 18 -20.12 17.64 -0.41
C ALA A 18 -19.77 19.10 -0.77
N ALA A 19 -20.16 20.07 0.07
CA ALA A 19 -19.82 21.47 -0.14
C ALA A 19 -18.32 21.74 -0.05
N ASP A 20 -17.55 20.86 0.57
CA ASP A 20 -16.09 20.99 0.74
C ASP A 20 -15.30 20.43 -0.44
N PHE A 21 -15.96 19.89 -1.47
CA PHE A 21 -15.26 19.26 -2.61
C PHE A 21 -14.28 20.22 -3.30
N GLU A 22 -14.66 21.47 -3.55
CA GLU A 22 -13.78 22.43 -4.21
C GLU A 22 -12.59 22.81 -3.32
N ASP A 23 -12.80 22.89 -2.00
CA ASP A 23 -11.70 23.12 -1.06
C ASP A 23 -10.75 21.95 -1.04
N LEU A 24 -11.24 20.72 -1.09
CA LEU A 24 -10.42 19.53 -1.19
C LEU A 24 -9.61 19.52 -2.49
N ARG A 25 -10.25 19.86 -3.60
CA ARG A 25 -9.58 19.93 -4.91
C ARG A 25 -8.42 20.94 -4.89
N ALA A 26 -8.65 22.12 -4.33
CA ALA A 26 -7.64 23.16 -4.22
C ALA A 26 -6.48 22.73 -3.33
N ALA A 27 -6.78 22.09 -2.20
CA ALA A 27 -5.76 21.60 -1.25
C ALA A 27 -4.89 20.51 -1.87
N ILE A 28 -5.49 19.55 -2.55
CA ILE A 28 -4.79 18.47 -3.23
C ILE A 28 -3.87 19.02 -4.32
N GLY A 29 -4.35 20.00 -5.10
CA GLY A 29 -3.54 20.65 -6.12
C GLY A 29 -2.30 21.35 -5.54
N LYS A 30 -2.44 22.01 -4.39
CA LYS A 30 -1.33 22.67 -3.71
C LYS A 30 -0.31 21.66 -3.18
N LEU A 31 -0.77 20.57 -2.58
CA LEU A 31 0.12 19.52 -2.11
C LEU A 31 0.90 18.88 -3.26
N ARG A 32 0.25 18.68 -4.40
CA ARG A 32 0.88 18.10 -5.58
C ARG A 32 2.02 18.95 -6.13
N LEU A 33 1.92 20.27 -5.98
CA LEU A 33 2.99 21.19 -6.40
C LEU A 33 4.27 20.98 -5.57
N ASN A 34 4.13 20.59 -4.31
CA ASN A 34 5.26 20.37 -3.40
C ASN A 34 5.72 18.92 -3.36
N ASP A 35 4.89 17.99 -3.83
CA ASP A 35 5.18 16.55 -3.79
C ASP A 35 4.83 15.91 -5.13
N ALA A 36 5.83 15.80 -5.98
CA ALA A 36 5.67 15.26 -7.33
C ALA A 36 5.41 13.75 -7.36
N SER A 37 5.64 13.05 -6.25
CA SER A 37 5.41 11.59 -6.15
C SER A 37 3.96 11.23 -5.86
N PHE A 38 3.15 12.20 -5.45
CA PHE A 38 1.73 12.04 -5.17
C PHE A 38 0.94 12.25 -6.45
N THR A 39 0.02 11.33 -6.77
CA THR A 39 -0.86 11.43 -7.94
C THR A 39 -2.32 11.49 -7.50
N TYR A 40 -3.17 12.13 -8.30
CA TYR A 40 -4.59 12.18 -8.02
C TYR A 40 -5.40 12.31 -9.29
N GLU A 41 -6.62 11.76 -9.26
CA GLU A 41 -7.61 11.95 -10.31
C GLU A 41 -9.01 11.94 -9.70
N MET A 42 -9.95 12.63 -10.36
CA MET A 42 -11.32 12.71 -9.88
C MET A 42 -11.98 11.34 -9.91
N GLU A 43 -12.74 11.04 -8.86
CA GLU A 43 -13.49 9.80 -8.73
C GLU A 43 -14.88 10.13 -8.20
N SER A 44 -15.88 9.36 -8.65
CA SER A 44 -17.23 9.46 -8.11
C SER A 44 -17.64 8.12 -7.51
N SER A 45 -18.36 8.20 -6.40
CA SER A 45 -18.90 7.05 -5.71
C SER A 45 -20.40 7.25 -5.50
N ALA A 46 -21.19 6.21 -5.74
CA ALA A 46 -22.62 6.25 -5.49
C ALA A 46 -22.93 6.52 -4.02
N ALA A 47 -22.08 6.01 -3.11
CA ALA A 47 -22.28 6.16 -1.67
C ALA A 47 -21.66 7.44 -1.11
N LEU A 48 -20.53 7.91 -1.63
CA LEU A 48 -19.72 8.97 -1.04
C LEU A 48 -19.72 10.28 -1.87
N GLY A 49 -20.28 10.26 -3.07
CA GLY A 49 -20.30 11.42 -3.95
C GLY A 49 -19.01 11.61 -4.72
N PHE A 50 -18.61 12.86 -4.92
CA PHE A 50 -17.38 13.19 -5.66
C PHE A 50 -16.19 13.29 -4.71
N GLY A 51 -15.05 12.79 -5.17
CA GLY A 51 -13.80 12.83 -4.45
C GLY A 51 -12.64 12.58 -5.40
N PHE A 52 -11.53 12.05 -4.86
CA PHE A 52 -10.32 11.81 -5.62
C PHE A 52 -9.75 10.45 -5.30
N ARG A 53 -9.28 9.75 -6.34
CA ARG A 53 -8.43 8.59 -6.17
C ARG A 53 -6.99 9.08 -6.16
N CYS A 54 -6.29 8.82 -5.05
CA CYS A 54 -4.94 9.32 -4.83
C CYS A 54 -3.95 8.16 -4.80
N GLY A 55 -2.79 8.39 -5.38
CA GLY A 55 -1.71 7.41 -5.43
C GLY A 55 -0.51 7.89 -4.62
N PHE A 56 0.09 6.98 -3.85
CA PHE A 56 1.18 7.26 -2.91
C PHE A 56 2.32 6.26 -3.08
N LEU A 57 3.50 6.64 -2.64
CA LEU A 57 4.67 5.78 -2.67
C LEU A 57 4.60 4.61 -1.67
N GLY A 58 3.81 4.77 -0.61
CA GLY A 58 3.63 3.78 0.42
C GLY A 58 2.68 4.28 1.48
N LEU A 59 2.48 3.49 2.55
CA LEU A 59 1.55 3.82 3.63
C LEU A 59 1.93 5.09 4.38
N LEU A 60 3.21 5.26 4.70
CA LEU A 60 3.66 6.44 5.43
C LEU A 60 3.40 7.71 4.63
N HIS A 61 3.69 7.68 3.33
CA HIS A 61 3.41 8.79 2.43
C HIS A 61 1.92 9.13 2.42
N MET A 62 1.06 8.11 2.36
CA MET A 62 -0.39 8.27 2.40
C MET A 62 -0.84 8.94 3.71
N GLU A 63 -0.33 8.47 4.85
CA GLU A 63 -0.68 9.04 6.16
C GLU A 63 -0.24 10.49 6.29
N ILE A 64 0.95 10.82 5.81
CA ILE A 64 1.46 12.20 5.83
C ILE A 64 0.56 13.13 5.02
N ILE A 65 0.17 12.72 3.81
CA ILE A 65 -0.70 13.53 2.96
C ILE A 65 -2.10 13.70 3.57
N GLN A 66 -2.68 12.62 4.11
CA GLN A 66 -3.97 12.69 4.78
C GLN A 66 -3.93 13.64 5.98
N GLU A 67 -2.91 13.52 6.81
CA GLU A 67 -2.74 14.37 7.99
C GLU A 67 -2.59 15.84 7.61
N ARG A 68 -1.83 16.13 6.55
CA ARG A 68 -1.69 17.52 6.07
C ARG A 68 -3.01 18.09 5.56
N LEU A 69 -3.82 17.31 4.84
CA LEU A 69 -5.13 17.76 4.38
C LEU A 69 -6.06 18.07 5.55
N GLU A 70 -6.03 17.26 6.58
CA GLU A 70 -6.89 17.45 7.76
C GLU A 70 -6.44 18.62 8.62
N ARG A 71 -5.15 18.76 8.87
CA ARG A 71 -4.61 19.79 9.77
C ARG A 71 -4.33 21.12 9.12
N GLU A 72 -3.62 21.13 7.98
CA GLU A 72 -3.23 22.40 7.32
C GLU A 72 -4.41 23.05 6.59
N TYR A 73 -5.30 22.23 6.03
CA TYR A 73 -6.42 22.71 5.23
C TYR A 73 -7.76 22.58 5.93
N ASN A 74 -7.76 22.04 7.16
CA ASN A 74 -8.93 21.90 8.01
C ASN A 74 -10.10 21.19 7.32
N LEU A 75 -9.80 20.10 6.64
CA LEU A 75 -10.78 19.29 5.92
C LEU A 75 -11.16 18.05 6.71
N ASP A 76 -12.46 17.73 6.73
CA ASP A 76 -12.95 16.45 7.23
C ASP A 76 -13.08 15.49 6.05
N LEU A 77 -12.35 14.37 6.11
CA LEU A 77 -12.23 13.44 5.00
C LEU A 77 -12.71 12.04 5.37
N ILE A 78 -13.33 11.39 4.39
CA ILE A 78 -13.55 9.95 4.40
C ILE A 78 -12.49 9.34 3.51
N THR A 79 -11.73 8.37 4.04
CA THR A 79 -10.72 7.64 3.27
C THR A 79 -11.17 6.21 3.07
N THR A 80 -11.05 5.70 1.84
CA THR A 80 -11.30 4.29 1.59
C THR A 80 -10.10 3.46 2.00
N ALA A 81 -10.29 2.15 2.17
CA ALA A 81 -9.19 1.24 2.49
C ALA A 81 -8.11 1.32 1.38
N PRO A 82 -6.82 1.34 1.75
CA PRO A 82 -5.76 1.39 0.76
C PRO A 82 -5.71 0.10 -0.06
N ASN A 83 -5.43 0.23 -1.34
CA ASN A 83 -5.29 -0.90 -2.27
C ASN A 83 -3.96 -0.81 -3.01
N VAL A 84 -3.46 -1.96 -3.43
CA VAL A 84 -2.32 -2.05 -4.33
C VAL A 84 -2.81 -2.15 -5.78
N VAL A 85 -1.94 -1.82 -6.73
CA VAL A 85 -2.24 -1.93 -8.16
C VAL A 85 -1.79 -3.28 -8.67
N TYR A 86 -2.71 -4.02 -9.30
CA TYR A 86 -2.40 -5.28 -9.96
C TYR A 86 -2.06 -5.04 -11.42
N ARG A 87 -1.09 -5.79 -11.93
CA ARG A 87 -0.75 -5.75 -13.35
C ARG A 87 -1.30 -7.00 -14.03
N ILE A 88 -2.27 -6.80 -14.93
CA ILE A 88 -2.95 -7.89 -15.61
C ILE A 88 -2.51 -7.91 -17.06
N THR A 89 -1.98 -9.05 -17.51
CA THR A 89 -1.69 -9.30 -18.90
C THR A 89 -2.81 -10.17 -19.48
N LYS A 90 -3.49 -9.66 -20.49
CA LYS A 90 -4.57 -10.38 -21.17
C LYS A 90 -4.01 -11.34 -22.23
N ASN A 91 -4.84 -12.29 -22.65
CA ASN A 91 -4.46 -13.28 -23.67
C ASN A 91 -4.03 -12.66 -25.00
N ASP A 92 -4.52 -11.45 -25.32
CA ASP A 92 -4.17 -10.71 -26.53
C ASP A 92 -2.87 -9.91 -26.39
N GLY A 93 -2.19 -10.00 -25.24
CA GLY A 93 -0.97 -9.26 -24.95
C GLY A 93 -1.15 -7.88 -24.34
N THR A 94 -2.40 -7.41 -24.20
CA THR A 94 -2.69 -6.11 -23.57
C THR A 94 -2.36 -6.15 -22.08
N VAL A 95 -1.69 -5.11 -21.58
CA VAL A 95 -1.34 -4.97 -20.17
C VAL A 95 -2.22 -3.89 -19.55
N LEU A 96 -2.93 -4.24 -18.47
CA LEU A 96 -3.79 -3.33 -17.73
C LEU A 96 -3.29 -3.17 -16.30
N MET A 97 -3.31 -1.93 -15.82
CA MET A 97 -3.08 -1.65 -14.41
C MET A 97 -4.44 -1.54 -13.72
N VAL A 98 -4.72 -2.43 -12.78
CA VAL A 98 -6.04 -2.55 -12.14
C VAL A 98 -5.96 -2.05 -10.70
N TYR A 99 -6.75 -1.01 -10.40
CA TYR A 99 -6.76 -0.32 -9.11
C TYR A 99 -7.87 -0.81 -8.18
N THR A 100 -8.87 -1.49 -8.71
CA THR A 100 -10.03 -1.97 -7.97
C THR A 100 -10.48 -3.31 -8.54
N PRO A 101 -10.98 -4.23 -7.69
CA PRO A 101 -11.50 -5.53 -8.16
C PRO A 101 -12.59 -5.41 -9.21
N LEU A 102 -13.33 -4.29 -9.25
CA LEU A 102 -14.40 -4.07 -10.23
C LEU A 102 -13.88 -3.93 -11.65
N ASP A 103 -12.60 -3.55 -11.83
CA ASP A 103 -11.98 -3.35 -13.13
C ASP A 103 -11.27 -4.59 -13.64
N TYR A 104 -11.33 -5.72 -12.91
CA TYR A 104 -10.75 -6.97 -13.37
C TYR A 104 -11.43 -7.44 -14.66
N PRO A 105 -10.65 -7.80 -15.69
CA PRO A 105 -11.22 -8.46 -16.87
C PRO A 105 -11.77 -9.83 -16.51
N ASP A 106 -12.54 -10.40 -17.43
CA ASP A 106 -13.03 -11.77 -17.28
C ASP A 106 -11.83 -12.72 -17.02
N PRO A 107 -11.89 -13.60 -16.01
CA PRO A 107 -10.80 -14.54 -15.73
C PRO A 107 -10.34 -15.33 -16.94
N MET A 108 -11.24 -15.64 -17.88
CA MET A 108 -10.88 -16.35 -19.10
C MET A 108 -9.99 -15.55 -20.02
N ASP A 109 -9.99 -14.20 -19.91
CA ASP A 109 -9.18 -13.33 -20.76
C ASP A 109 -7.82 -13.04 -20.13
N ILE A 110 -7.56 -13.46 -18.90
CA ILE A 110 -6.34 -13.19 -18.17
C ILE A 110 -5.30 -14.27 -18.46
N GLN A 111 -4.15 -13.84 -19.02
CA GLN A 111 -2.98 -14.70 -19.18
C GLN A 111 -2.13 -14.72 -17.92
N LEU A 112 -1.92 -13.55 -17.31
CA LEU A 112 -1.07 -13.41 -16.14
C LEU A 112 -1.57 -12.27 -15.27
N ALA A 113 -1.71 -12.54 -13.97
CA ALA A 113 -1.98 -11.51 -12.96
C ALA A 113 -0.76 -11.39 -12.07
N GLU A 114 -0.28 -10.16 -11.88
CA GLU A 114 0.89 -9.87 -11.06
C GLU A 114 0.53 -8.85 -9.99
N GLU A 115 1.15 -8.99 -8.83
CA GLU A 115 0.99 -8.06 -7.72
C GLU A 115 2.35 -7.50 -7.27
N PRO A 116 2.37 -6.30 -6.68
CA PRO A 116 3.63 -5.74 -6.18
C PRO A 116 4.11 -6.50 -4.95
N TYR A 117 5.42 -6.71 -4.89
CA TYR A 117 6.12 -7.35 -3.79
C TYR A 117 7.09 -6.38 -3.13
N ALA A 118 7.31 -6.60 -1.85
CA ALA A 118 8.24 -5.81 -1.07
C ALA A 118 9.26 -6.71 -0.38
N LYS A 119 10.47 -6.20 -0.26
CA LYS A 119 11.50 -6.75 0.62
C LYS A 119 11.27 -6.15 2.01
N VAL A 120 10.99 -7.01 2.98
CA VAL A 120 10.63 -6.60 4.34
C VAL A 120 11.74 -6.96 5.29
N ASN A 121 12.18 -5.99 6.09
CA ASN A 121 13.14 -6.20 7.16
C ASN A 121 12.43 -6.06 8.50
N LEU A 122 12.48 -7.10 9.32
CA LEU A 122 11.82 -7.16 10.62
C LEU A 122 12.88 -7.24 11.70
N ILE A 123 12.88 -6.31 12.64
CA ILE A 123 13.83 -6.28 13.74
C ILE A 123 13.07 -6.46 15.06
N ALA A 124 13.53 -7.42 15.88
CA ALA A 124 12.90 -7.68 17.16
C ALA A 124 13.87 -8.39 18.11
N PRO A 125 13.55 -8.39 19.44
CA PRO A 125 14.28 -9.24 20.36
C PRO A 125 14.20 -10.72 19.97
N GLN A 126 15.25 -11.46 20.22
CA GLN A 126 15.38 -12.87 19.85
C GLN A 126 14.20 -13.73 20.33
N GLU A 127 13.66 -13.43 21.49
CA GLU A 127 12.54 -14.20 22.06
C GLU A 127 11.28 -14.20 21.19
N TYR A 128 11.12 -13.22 20.29
CA TYR A 128 9.94 -13.08 19.43
C TYR A 128 10.13 -13.63 18.02
N VAL A 129 11.29 -14.22 17.69
CA VAL A 129 11.58 -14.72 16.35
C VAL A 129 10.53 -15.72 15.88
N GLY A 130 10.15 -16.66 16.75
CA GLY A 130 9.13 -17.66 16.41
C GLY A 130 7.78 -17.03 16.08
N ASN A 131 7.37 -16.02 16.85
CA ASN A 131 6.11 -15.32 16.64
C ASN A 131 6.12 -14.55 15.30
N ILE A 132 7.25 -13.95 14.96
CA ILE A 132 7.40 -13.20 13.70
C ILE A 132 7.39 -14.16 12.51
N MET A 133 8.09 -15.27 12.60
CA MET A 133 8.09 -16.28 11.52
C MET A 133 6.71 -16.83 11.25
N GLU A 134 5.93 -17.09 12.29
CA GLU A 134 4.55 -17.53 12.16
C GLU A 134 3.68 -16.48 11.49
N LEU A 135 3.78 -15.22 11.93
CA LEU A 135 3.04 -14.12 11.34
C LEU A 135 3.38 -13.95 9.85
N ALA A 136 4.66 -13.95 9.50
CA ALA A 136 5.09 -13.79 8.12
C ALA A 136 4.59 -14.94 7.24
N GLN A 137 4.58 -16.16 7.76
CA GLN A 137 4.05 -17.31 7.02
C GLN A 137 2.55 -17.15 6.75
N GLN A 138 1.79 -16.68 7.73
CA GLN A 138 0.34 -16.42 7.56
C GLN A 138 0.06 -15.33 6.52
N ARG A 139 1.03 -14.45 6.29
CA ARG A 139 0.91 -13.31 5.35
C ARG A 139 1.65 -13.57 4.04
N ARG A 140 1.79 -14.81 3.64
CA ARG A 140 2.43 -15.23 2.39
C ARG A 140 3.88 -14.76 2.26
N GLY A 141 4.56 -14.57 3.41
CA GLY A 141 5.96 -14.17 3.42
C GLY A 141 6.89 -15.30 3.00
N GLU A 142 7.89 -14.98 2.19
CA GLU A 142 8.93 -15.88 1.77
C GLU A 142 10.21 -15.54 2.54
N PHE A 143 10.64 -16.44 3.42
CA PHE A 143 11.84 -16.25 4.23
C PHE A 143 13.09 -16.22 3.35
N LYS A 144 13.96 -15.22 3.57
CA LYS A 144 15.24 -15.09 2.86
C LYS A 144 16.42 -15.42 3.76
N ASP A 145 16.60 -14.67 4.83
CA ASP A 145 17.67 -14.92 5.78
C ASP A 145 17.38 -14.25 7.13
N MET A 146 18.28 -14.47 8.08
CA MET A 146 18.21 -13.93 9.42
C MET A 146 19.62 -13.54 9.86
N VAL A 147 19.74 -12.35 10.45
CA VAL A 147 21.02 -11.81 10.91
C VAL A 147 20.88 -11.40 12.38
N TYR A 148 21.85 -11.80 13.20
CA TYR A 148 21.92 -11.29 14.57
C TYR A 148 22.59 -9.92 14.57
N LEU A 149 21.87 -8.91 15.06
CA LEU A 149 22.39 -7.54 15.17
C LEU A 149 23.27 -7.40 16.42
N ASP A 150 22.87 -8.07 17.48
CA ASP A 150 23.63 -8.19 18.73
C ASP A 150 23.16 -9.47 19.46
N ALA A 151 23.57 -9.65 20.72
CA ALA A 151 23.25 -10.85 21.48
C ALA A 151 21.73 -11.04 21.70
N ASN A 152 20.93 -9.97 21.61
CA ASN A 152 19.52 -9.99 21.96
C ASN A 152 18.58 -9.62 20.84
N ARG A 153 19.07 -9.05 19.72
CA ARG A 153 18.23 -8.57 18.62
C ARG A 153 18.56 -9.26 17.31
N VAL A 154 17.51 -9.54 16.56
CA VAL A 154 17.60 -10.28 15.30
C VAL A 154 16.90 -9.49 14.22
N GLU A 155 17.44 -9.51 13.01
CA GLU A 155 16.83 -8.96 11.80
C GLU A 155 16.45 -10.11 10.89
N LEU A 156 15.15 -10.17 10.52
CA LEU A 156 14.64 -11.18 9.61
C LEU A 156 14.29 -10.53 8.27
N HIS A 157 14.65 -11.18 7.19
CA HIS A 157 14.40 -10.70 5.84
C HIS A 157 13.39 -11.59 5.13
N TYR A 158 12.34 -10.98 4.60
CA TYR A 158 11.26 -11.64 3.87
C TYR A 158 10.96 -10.91 2.58
N ASP A 159 10.49 -11.66 1.57
CA ASP A 159 9.78 -11.09 0.44
C ASP A 159 8.30 -11.34 0.67
N MET A 160 7.49 -10.28 0.61
CA MET A 160 6.06 -10.37 0.88
C MET A 160 5.26 -9.57 -0.14
N PRO A 161 4.04 -10.03 -0.48
CA PRO A 161 3.14 -9.20 -1.25
C PRO A 161 2.84 -7.89 -0.52
N LEU A 162 2.91 -6.77 -1.23
CA LEU A 162 2.65 -5.46 -0.62
C LEU A 162 1.24 -5.40 -0.01
N ASN A 163 0.27 -6.06 -0.64
CA ASN A 163 -1.11 -6.10 -0.15
C ASN A 163 -1.23 -6.68 1.26
N GLU A 164 -0.35 -7.61 1.63
CA GLU A 164 -0.33 -8.19 2.98
C GLU A 164 0.27 -7.25 4.02
N ILE A 165 1.06 -6.26 3.59
CA ILE A 165 1.74 -5.31 4.47
C ILE A 165 0.85 -4.11 4.78
N ILE A 166 0.06 -3.63 3.81
CA ILE A 166 -0.65 -2.36 3.90
C ILE A 166 -1.91 -2.36 4.77
N TYR A 167 -2.38 -3.53 5.21
CA TYR A 167 -3.55 -3.59 6.08
C TYR A 167 -3.11 -3.49 7.55
N ASP A 168 -3.12 -4.60 8.26
CA ASP A 168 -2.90 -4.63 9.70
C ASP A 168 -1.59 -5.29 10.12
N PHE A 169 -0.67 -5.51 9.18
CA PHE A 169 0.57 -6.22 9.45
C PHE A 169 1.41 -5.55 10.53
N PHE A 170 1.53 -4.23 10.48
CA PHE A 170 2.29 -3.48 11.49
C PHE A 170 1.67 -3.65 12.88
N ASP A 171 0.35 -3.55 12.97
CA ASP A 171 -0.35 -3.74 14.24
C ASP A 171 -0.21 -5.17 14.75
N ALA A 172 -0.30 -6.15 13.85
CA ALA A 172 -0.11 -7.55 14.21
C ALA A 172 1.32 -7.82 14.70
N LEU A 173 2.31 -7.21 14.06
CA LEU A 173 3.71 -7.30 14.46
C LEU A 173 3.90 -6.73 15.89
N LYS A 174 3.37 -5.55 16.15
CA LYS A 174 3.45 -4.91 17.47
C LYS A 174 2.78 -5.75 18.54
N SER A 175 1.60 -6.29 18.25
CA SER A 175 0.87 -7.16 19.17
C SER A 175 1.65 -8.43 19.51
N ARG A 176 2.26 -9.07 18.53
CA ARG A 176 2.99 -10.33 18.72
C ARG A 176 4.36 -10.16 19.33
N THR A 177 4.88 -8.94 19.40
CA THR A 177 6.20 -8.63 19.94
C THR A 177 6.15 -7.69 21.15
N ARG A 178 4.98 -7.52 21.75
CA ARG A 178 4.75 -6.60 22.87
C ARG A 178 5.25 -5.17 22.61
N GLY A 179 5.12 -4.73 21.36
CA GLY A 179 5.54 -3.41 20.93
C GLY A 179 7.00 -3.27 20.55
N TYR A 180 7.81 -4.32 20.71
CA TYR A 180 9.25 -4.26 20.44
C TYR A 180 9.64 -4.46 18.98
N GLY A 181 8.77 -5.09 18.18
CA GLY A 181 9.07 -5.33 16.77
C GLY A 181 8.98 -4.07 15.94
N SER A 182 9.90 -3.93 14.99
CA SER A 182 9.87 -2.87 13.99
C SER A 182 10.03 -3.46 12.60
N LEU A 183 9.54 -2.75 11.60
CA LEU A 183 9.69 -3.16 10.21
C LEU A 183 10.00 -1.97 9.34
N ASP A 184 10.77 -2.23 8.28
CA ASP A 184 10.81 -1.37 7.11
C ASP A 184 10.61 -2.24 5.87
N TYR A 185 10.27 -1.62 4.75
CA TYR A 185 10.10 -2.35 3.50
C TYR A 185 10.50 -1.52 2.31
N GLU A 186 10.87 -2.21 1.24
CA GLU A 186 11.27 -1.62 -0.03
C GLU A 186 10.62 -2.40 -1.16
N LEU A 187 10.08 -1.69 -2.15
CA LEU A 187 9.47 -2.34 -3.30
C LEU A 187 10.51 -3.03 -4.16
N ILE A 188 10.24 -4.25 -4.58
CA ILE A 188 11.14 -5.04 -5.42
C ILE A 188 10.54 -5.41 -6.78
N GLY A 189 9.34 -4.91 -7.10
CA GLY A 189 8.69 -5.14 -8.38
C GLY A 189 7.47 -6.03 -8.28
N TYR A 190 7.03 -6.53 -9.42
CA TYR A 190 5.83 -7.36 -9.55
C TYR A 190 6.18 -8.83 -9.65
N ARG A 191 5.36 -9.67 -9.04
CA ARG A 191 5.45 -11.13 -9.16
C ARG A 191 4.09 -11.73 -9.41
N PRO A 192 4.01 -12.92 -10.03
CA PRO A 192 2.74 -13.58 -10.27
C PRO A 192 1.91 -13.71 -8.98
N SER A 193 0.64 -13.39 -9.10
CA SER A 193 -0.33 -13.48 -8.01
C SER A 193 -1.17 -14.75 -8.14
N LYS A 194 -1.43 -15.41 -7.02
CA LYS A 194 -2.29 -16.60 -6.99
C LYS A 194 -3.78 -16.25 -6.85
N LEU A 195 -4.11 -14.95 -6.92
CA LEU A 195 -5.47 -14.46 -6.65
C LEU A 195 -6.45 -14.67 -7.80
N VAL A 196 -6.00 -15.18 -8.94
CA VAL A 196 -6.84 -15.38 -10.09
C VAL A 196 -7.23 -16.85 -10.20
N LYS A 197 -8.34 -17.19 -9.62
CA LYS A 197 -9.14 -18.38 -9.96
C LYS A 197 -10.58 -18.11 -9.67
#